data_0779fb5a678df55a576910b75961dcea
#
_entry.id   0779fb5a678df55a576910b75961dcea
#
_cell.length_a   1.000
_cell.length_b   1.000
_cell.length_c   1.000
_cell.angle_alpha   90.00
_cell.angle_beta   90.00
_cell.angle_gamma   90.00
#
_symmetry.space_group_name_H-M   'P 1'
#
loop_
_entity.id
_entity.type
_entity.pdbx_description
1 polymer ?
#
loop_
_entity_poly.entity_id
_entity_poly.type
_entity_poly.pdbx_seq_one_letter_code
_entity_poly.pdbx_strand_id
1 'polypeptide(L)'
;MKRLFALTGMAVVLTLSGCMPSIGPNKEEVIQENDEEQVEETVLIPDVQVNDTYYKTVTPFKKSASRGLVVSNIYTKYDIGEAEEGLLRLSAQHFDTKNYFFQEGQYIDGKTARAWLARSSTNEQGLNPPEAEGEDAEEKPIYLAHIIEQNYLTLTDEKKVRLSGVSIGLALNSVYYSKDGKEIEITDSVLEKQGIAMADKIVSRMRAKEGFQDIPIVIGLFKQEKRNAIVPGTYFATAFADKGKSAASGWKEVNERYVLLPAPADIDNYREINTTFSKFKQDIDDYFPSFVNVIGKGFFKDKRMQSISIDIPIQFFGKGEVIGFTQFLASHVIKHFPNIDVEVSVTSVNGPEALIVKEAGSNEPFVHIYGY
;
A
#
# COMPACT_ATOMS: atom_id res chain seq x y z
N MET A 1 -29.00 -40.08 72.57
CA MET A 1 -30.27 -39.48 72.02
C MET A 1 -29.89 -38.30 71.17
N LYS A 2 -30.36 -38.32 69.99
CA LYS A 2 -30.55 -37.24 68.94
C LYS A 2 -29.89 -37.56 67.63
N ARG A 3 -30.78 -37.60 66.67
CA ARG A 3 -30.73 -38.23 65.35
C ARG A 3 -29.98 -37.34 64.36
N LEU A 4 -29.22 -38.00 63.51
CA LEU A 4 -28.65 -37.56 62.30
C LEU A 4 -29.73 -37.39 61.24
N PHE A 5 -29.82 -36.25 60.55
CA PHE A 5 -30.54 -36.11 59.30
C PHE A 5 -29.52 -35.76 58.22
N ALA A 6 -29.34 -36.70 57.30
CA ALA A 6 -28.63 -36.51 56.06
C ALA A 6 -29.59 -35.91 55.01
N LEU A 7 -29.25 -34.77 54.46
CA LEU A 7 -29.89 -34.16 53.30
C LEU A 7 -28.99 -34.30 52.06
N THR A 8 -29.38 -35.18 51.18
CA THR A 8 -28.80 -35.41 49.87
C THR A 8 -29.26 -34.29 48.94
N GLY A 9 -28.40 -33.34 48.60
CA GLY A 9 -28.65 -32.30 47.58
C GLY A 9 -28.23 -32.80 46.21
N MET A 10 -29.18 -33.10 45.39
CA MET A 10 -29.00 -33.47 43.96
C MET A 10 -28.77 -32.21 43.15
N ALA A 11 -27.52 -31.96 42.72
CA ALA A 11 -27.22 -30.89 41.81
C ALA A 11 -27.60 -31.27 40.38
N VAL A 12 -28.64 -30.64 39.86
CA VAL A 12 -29.01 -30.70 38.45
C VAL A 12 -28.16 -29.71 37.70
N VAL A 13 -27.19 -30.21 36.93
CA VAL A 13 -26.45 -29.40 35.94
C VAL A 13 -27.32 -29.23 34.73
N LEU A 14 -27.93 -28.05 34.59
CA LEU A 14 -28.58 -27.61 33.36
C LEU A 14 -27.52 -27.17 32.38
N THR A 15 -27.15 -28.03 31.42
CA THR A 15 -26.41 -27.64 30.20
C THR A 15 -27.35 -26.86 29.30
N LEU A 16 -27.29 -25.55 29.37
CA LEU A 16 -27.85 -24.65 28.38
C LEU A 16 -26.96 -24.69 27.12
N SER A 17 -27.21 -25.60 26.22
CA SER A 17 -26.77 -25.50 24.83
C SER A 17 -27.59 -24.40 24.17
N GLY A 18 -27.12 -23.17 24.29
CA GLY A 18 -27.64 -22.04 23.57
C GLY A 18 -27.21 -22.14 22.10
N CYS A 19 -28.08 -22.65 21.23
CA CYS A 19 -28.00 -22.35 19.81
C CYS A 19 -28.26 -20.87 19.64
N MET A 20 -27.20 -20.06 19.48
CA MET A 20 -27.34 -18.71 18.94
C MET A 20 -27.75 -18.85 17.47
N PRO A 21 -28.88 -18.29 17.05
CA PRO A 21 -29.14 -18.16 15.62
C PRO A 21 -28.11 -17.19 15.03
N SER A 22 -27.37 -17.61 14.03
CA SER A 22 -26.47 -16.75 13.27
C SER A 22 -27.31 -15.73 12.49
N ILE A 23 -27.52 -14.55 13.08
CA ILE A 23 -28.10 -13.40 12.38
C ILE A 23 -26.91 -12.57 11.90
N GLY A 24 -26.42 -12.88 10.71
CA GLY A 24 -25.38 -12.14 10.01
C GLY A 24 -25.17 -12.73 8.62
N PRO A 25 -24.71 -11.93 7.63
CA PRO A 25 -24.38 -12.47 6.33
C PRO A 25 -23.36 -13.61 6.48
N ASN A 26 -23.49 -14.63 5.66
CA ASN A 26 -22.67 -15.84 5.70
C ASN A 26 -21.18 -15.45 5.74
N LYS A 27 -20.56 -15.70 6.88
CA LYS A 27 -19.10 -15.58 7.04
C LYS A 27 -18.53 -16.97 6.89
N GLU A 28 -17.67 -17.18 5.94
CA GLU A 28 -16.97 -18.44 5.80
C GLU A 28 -15.84 -18.50 6.84
N GLU A 29 -16.03 -19.33 7.87
CA GLU A 29 -14.98 -19.62 8.86
C GLU A 29 -14.01 -20.60 8.22
N VAL A 30 -12.74 -20.23 8.19
CA VAL A 30 -11.65 -21.05 7.65
C VAL A 30 -10.49 -21.09 8.65
N ILE A 31 -9.65 -22.11 8.53
CA ILE A 31 -8.49 -22.30 9.41
C ILE A 31 -7.25 -21.78 8.69
N GLN A 32 -6.43 -20.99 9.36
CA GLN A 32 -5.11 -20.59 8.89
C GLN A 32 -4.07 -21.56 9.47
N GLU A 33 -3.35 -22.27 8.61
CA GLU A 33 -2.18 -23.05 8.97
C GLU A 33 -0.98 -22.12 9.12
N ASN A 34 -0.32 -22.19 10.26
CA ASN A 34 0.92 -21.48 10.55
C ASN A 34 2.04 -22.50 10.69
N ASP A 35 2.96 -22.54 9.74
CA ASP A 35 4.02 -23.57 9.68
C ASP A 35 5.02 -23.48 10.85
N GLU A 36 5.12 -22.33 11.54
CA GLU A 36 6.10 -22.13 12.62
C GLU A 36 5.67 -22.68 14.01
N GLU A 37 4.35 -22.90 14.29
CA GLU A 37 3.89 -23.32 15.63
C GLU A 37 2.81 -24.41 15.66
N GLN A 38 2.34 -24.95 14.54
CA GLN A 38 1.17 -25.85 14.46
C GLN A 38 -0.10 -25.30 15.17
N VAL A 39 -0.22 -23.99 15.28
CA VAL A 39 -1.39 -23.33 15.85
C VAL A 39 -2.39 -23.10 14.75
N GLU A 40 -3.46 -23.89 14.73
CA GLU A 40 -4.60 -23.65 13.88
C GLU A 40 -5.38 -22.44 14.43
N GLU A 41 -5.43 -21.35 13.68
CA GLU A 41 -6.19 -20.16 14.04
C GLU A 41 -7.40 -20.03 13.12
N THR A 42 -8.58 -19.87 13.72
CA THR A 42 -9.80 -19.62 12.94
C THR A 42 -9.77 -18.20 12.39
N VAL A 43 -9.81 -18.07 11.07
CA VAL A 43 -9.93 -16.79 10.38
C VAL A 43 -11.24 -16.72 9.61
N LEU A 44 -11.73 -15.53 9.34
CA LEU A 44 -12.94 -15.27 8.58
C LEU A 44 -12.58 -14.60 7.26
N ILE A 45 -13.20 -15.03 6.18
CA ILE A 45 -13.10 -14.39 4.88
C ILE A 45 -14.36 -13.54 4.69
N PRO A 46 -14.24 -12.22 4.42
CA PRO A 46 -15.40 -11.39 4.12
C PRO A 46 -16.09 -11.84 2.82
N ASP A 47 -17.42 -11.92 2.84
CA ASP A 47 -18.22 -12.27 1.65
C ASP A 47 -18.12 -11.19 0.56
N VAL A 48 -18.03 -9.92 0.99
CA VAL A 48 -18.02 -8.78 0.07
C VAL A 48 -16.59 -8.41 -0.30
N GLN A 49 -16.29 -8.35 -1.59
CA GLN A 49 -15.13 -7.69 -2.15
C GLN A 49 -15.51 -6.26 -2.52
N VAL A 50 -14.72 -5.28 -2.10
CA VAL A 50 -15.04 -3.85 -2.31
C VAL A 50 -15.10 -3.52 -3.80
N ASN A 51 -14.11 -3.98 -4.54
CA ASN A 51 -14.11 -4.01 -6.01
C ASN A 51 -13.06 -5.03 -6.51
N ASP A 52 -13.01 -5.28 -7.81
CA ASP A 52 -12.13 -6.29 -8.41
C ASP A 52 -10.63 -5.95 -8.32
N THR A 53 -10.25 -4.73 -7.99
CA THR A 53 -8.85 -4.30 -7.84
C THR A 53 -8.29 -4.58 -6.45
N TYR A 54 -9.16 -4.77 -5.45
CA TYR A 54 -8.75 -5.02 -4.08
C TYR A 54 -8.87 -6.51 -3.72
N TYR A 55 -7.86 -7.02 -3.04
CA TYR A 55 -7.93 -8.35 -2.45
C TYR A 55 -8.95 -8.39 -1.30
N LYS A 56 -9.59 -9.53 -1.11
CA LYS A 56 -10.22 -9.83 0.18
C LYS A 56 -9.14 -10.03 1.22
N THR A 57 -9.35 -9.52 2.43
CA THR A 57 -8.43 -9.71 3.56
C THR A 57 -9.00 -10.73 4.53
N VAL A 58 -8.13 -11.52 5.15
CA VAL A 58 -8.54 -12.40 6.25
C VAL A 58 -8.72 -11.61 7.56
N THR A 59 -9.69 -12.01 8.38
CA THR A 59 -9.96 -11.42 9.69
C THR A 59 -9.87 -12.45 10.82
N PRO A 60 -9.38 -12.13 12.03
CA PRO A 60 -8.98 -10.79 12.48
C PRO A 60 -7.77 -10.24 11.71
N PHE A 61 -7.76 -8.93 11.45
CA PHE A 61 -6.67 -8.29 10.73
C PHE A 61 -5.38 -8.33 11.55
N LYS A 62 -4.34 -8.93 11.00
CA LYS A 62 -3.01 -9.00 11.61
C LYS A 62 -2.11 -7.94 10.99
N LYS A 63 -1.61 -7.04 11.82
CA LYS A 63 -0.64 -6.03 11.41
C LYS A 63 0.70 -6.68 11.10
N SER A 64 1.42 -6.16 10.12
CA SER A 64 2.80 -6.57 9.87
C SER A 64 3.67 -6.38 11.12
N ALA A 65 4.50 -7.37 11.41
CA ALA A 65 5.45 -7.35 12.51
C ALA A 65 6.52 -6.23 12.35
N SER A 66 6.76 -5.75 11.13
CA SER A 66 7.66 -4.64 10.81
C SER A 66 6.99 -3.27 10.73
N ARG A 67 5.67 -3.17 10.84
CA ARG A 67 4.90 -1.93 10.62
C ARG A 67 5.36 -0.74 11.45
N GLY A 68 5.74 -0.93 12.70
CA GLY A 68 6.23 0.13 13.58
C GLY A 68 7.61 0.69 13.20
N LEU A 69 8.38 0.01 12.33
CA LEU A 69 9.69 0.44 11.87
C LEU A 69 9.62 1.38 10.65
N VAL A 70 8.50 1.37 9.93
CA VAL A 70 8.30 2.13 8.68
C VAL A 70 8.40 3.63 8.92
N VAL A 71 7.81 4.12 10.01
CA VAL A 71 7.63 5.55 10.27
C VAL A 71 8.95 6.31 10.49
N SER A 72 10.03 5.63 10.89
CA SER A 72 11.31 6.27 11.18
C SER A 72 12.27 6.36 10.01
N ASN A 73 12.11 5.53 8.98
CA ASN A 73 13.09 5.35 7.90
C ASN A 73 12.59 5.77 6.52
N ILE A 74 11.28 5.92 6.34
CA ILE A 74 10.68 6.46 5.12
C ILE A 74 10.38 7.95 5.34
N TYR A 75 10.73 8.78 4.37
CA TYR A 75 10.75 10.23 4.53
C TYR A 75 9.37 10.85 4.64
N THR A 76 8.38 10.33 3.92
CA THR A 76 7.03 10.88 3.92
C THR A 76 5.96 9.79 4.05
N LYS A 77 4.80 10.15 4.61
CA LYS A 77 3.64 9.23 4.64
C LYS A 77 3.05 8.94 3.26
N TYR A 78 3.33 9.79 2.26
CA TYR A 78 2.93 9.54 0.87
C TYR A 78 3.72 8.36 0.29
N ASP A 79 5.01 8.30 0.57
CA ASP A 79 5.86 7.18 0.17
C ASP A 79 5.40 5.87 0.82
N ILE A 80 4.96 5.91 2.10
CA ILE A 80 4.46 4.72 2.79
C ILE A 80 3.22 4.16 2.06
N GLY A 81 2.24 5.02 1.80
CA GLY A 81 1.01 4.60 1.11
C GLY A 81 1.31 4.03 -0.27
N GLU A 82 2.12 4.72 -1.07
CA GLU A 82 2.45 4.26 -2.41
C GLU A 82 3.34 3.01 -2.42
N ALA A 83 4.24 2.87 -1.44
CA ALA A 83 5.05 1.67 -1.34
C ALA A 83 4.21 0.41 -1.02
N GLU A 84 3.15 0.55 -0.24
CA GLU A 84 2.18 -0.53 0.04
C GLU A 84 1.28 -0.80 -1.18
N GLU A 85 0.65 0.23 -1.76
CA GLU A 85 -0.27 0.11 -2.89
C GLU A 85 0.43 -0.28 -4.19
N GLY A 86 1.60 0.29 -4.46
CA GLY A 86 2.38 -0.05 -5.64
C GLY A 86 2.85 -1.51 -5.61
N LEU A 87 3.21 -2.03 -4.42
CA LEU A 87 3.55 -3.45 -4.28
C LEU A 87 2.34 -4.35 -4.56
N LEU A 88 1.14 -3.97 -4.11
CA LEU A 88 -0.11 -4.68 -4.47
C LEU A 88 -0.34 -4.68 -5.99
N ARG A 89 -0.13 -3.54 -6.67
CA ARG A 89 -0.26 -3.45 -8.14
C ARG A 89 0.72 -4.37 -8.88
N LEU A 90 1.97 -4.45 -8.42
CA LEU A 90 2.97 -5.37 -9.00
C LEU A 90 2.59 -6.81 -8.75
N SER A 91 2.12 -7.12 -7.56
CA SER A 91 1.77 -8.46 -7.09
C SER A 91 0.56 -9.04 -7.82
N ALA A 92 -0.42 -8.20 -8.15
CA ALA A 92 -1.64 -8.62 -8.86
C ALA A 92 -1.35 -9.22 -10.27
N GLN A 93 -0.16 -8.97 -10.83
CA GLN A 93 0.27 -9.60 -12.07
C GLN A 93 0.63 -11.09 -11.90
N HIS A 94 0.88 -11.54 -10.66
CA HIS A 94 1.28 -12.90 -10.32
C HIS A 94 0.26 -13.60 -9.40
N PHE A 95 -0.37 -12.83 -8.53
CA PHE A 95 -1.35 -13.28 -7.54
C PHE A 95 -2.65 -12.51 -7.81
N ASP A 96 -3.58 -13.06 -8.56
CA ASP A 96 -4.80 -12.37 -8.94
C ASP A 96 -5.75 -12.14 -7.74
N THR A 97 -6.49 -11.04 -7.77
CA THR A 97 -7.35 -10.61 -6.66
C THR A 97 -8.57 -11.50 -6.41
N LYS A 98 -8.90 -12.41 -7.34
CA LYS A 98 -10.06 -13.31 -7.23
C LYS A 98 -9.74 -14.60 -6.48
N ASN A 99 -8.50 -15.10 -6.66
CA ASN A 99 -8.09 -16.39 -6.12
C ASN A 99 -7.19 -16.27 -4.88
N TYR A 100 -6.63 -15.07 -4.63
CA TYR A 100 -5.76 -14.85 -3.49
C TYR A 100 -6.40 -13.91 -2.47
N PHE A 101 -6.14 -14.19 -1.18
CA PHE A 101 -6.47 -13.33 -0.06
C PHE A 101 -5.22 -12.61 0.41
N PHE A 102 -5.39 -11.37 0.83
CA PHE A 102 -4.29 -10.54 1.31
C PHE A 102 -4.12 -10.63 2.83
N GLN A 103 -2.88 -10.67 3.26
CA GLN A 103 -2.47 -10.46 4.64
C GLN A 103 -1.19 -9.62 4.66
N GLU A 104 -1.07 -8.68 5.60
CA GLU A 104 0.23 -8.00 5.82
C GLU A 104 1.31 -9.01 6.21
N GLY A 105 2.57 -8.68 5.93
CA GLY A 105 3.72 -9.56 6.16
C GLY A 105 3.86 -10.05 7.61
N GLN A 106 4.05 -11.33 7.78
CA GLN A 106 4.14 -11.98 9.10
C GLN A 106 5.51 -12.64 9.36
N TYR A 107 6.34 -12.77 8.31
CA TYR A 107 7.56 -13.59 8.35
C TYR A 107 8.85 -12.77 8.48
N ILE A 108 8.83 -11.47 8.15
CA ILE A 108 9.92 -10.53 8.44
C ILE A 108 9.53 -9.75 9.69
N ASP A 109 9.90 -10.26 10.85
CA ASP A 109 9.62 -9.60 12.13
C ASP A 109 10.47 -8.33 12.32
N GLY A 110 10.11 -7.55 13.34
CA GLY A 110 10.81 -6.29 13.63
C GLY A 110 12.29 -6.46 13.99
N LYS A 111 12.71 -7.59 14.52
CA LYS A 111 14.12 -7.89 14.81
C LYS A 111 14.88 -8.19 13.52
N THR A 112 14.32 -9.03 12.70
CA THR A 112 14.86 -9.38 11.36
C THR A 112 14.94 -8.15 10.47
N ALA A 113 13.88 -7.34 10.40
CA ALA A 113 13.88 -6.12 9.61
C ALA A 113 14.97 -5.14 10.07
N ARG A 114 15.13 -4.90 11.39
CA ARG A 114 16.22 -4.06 11.91
C ARG A 114 17.60 -4.60 11.58
N ALA A 115 17.80 -5.90 11.69
CA ALA A 115 19.08 -6.53 11.33
C ALA A 115 19.41 -6.34 9.86
N TRP A 116 18.44 -6.51 8.96
CA TRP A 116 18.65 -6.36 7.52
C TRP A 116 18.82 -4.89 7.09
N LEU A 117 18.14 -3.97 7.74
CA LEU A 117 18.27 -2.53 7.47
C LEU A 117 19.58 -1.93 8.01
N ALA A 118 20.27 -2.64 8.90
CA ALA A 118 21.53 -2.18 9.46
C ALA A 118 22.65 -2.13 8.40
N ARG A 119 23.73 -1.39 8.72
CA ARG A 119 24.99 -1.48 8.00
C ARG A 119 25.69 -2.81 8.28
N SER A 120 26.38 -3.35 7.29
CA SER A 120 27.10 -4.61 7.42
C SER A 120 28.28 -4.55 8.44
N SER A 121 28.75 -3.34 8.78
CA SER A 121 29.73 -3.12 9.86
C SER A 121 29.13 -3.24 11.26
N THR A 122 27.82 -3.02 11.42
CA THR A 122 27.14 -3.06 12.72
C THR A 122 26.34 -4.34 12.94
N ASN A 123 26.01 -5.05 11.88
CA ASN A 123 25.28 -6.31 11.91
C ASN A 123 25.67 -7.18 10.74
N GLU A 124 26.08 -8.44 10.98
CA GLU A 124 26.48 -9.38 9.94
C GLU A 124 25.37 -9.65 8.90
N GLN A 125 24.11 -9.48 9.30
CA GLN A 125 22.96 -9.60 8.39
C GLN A 125 22.62 -8.28 7.69
N GLY A 126 23.33 -7.19 8.00
CA GLY A 126 23.08 -5.86 7.41
C GLY A 126 23.22 -5.87 5.91
N LEU A 127 22.25 -5.26 5.22
CA LEU A 127 22.24 -5.15 3.76
C LEU A 127 22.87 -3.84 3.28
N ASN A 128 22.83 -2.80 4.09
CA ASN A 128 23.48 -1.54 3.77
C ASN A 128 25.02 -1.66 3.86
N PRO A 129 25.78 -0.91 3.05
CA PRO A 129 27.23 -0.96 3.06
C PRO A 129 27.81 -0.58 4.43
N PRO A 130 29.03 -1.05 4.75
CA PRO A 130 29.70 -0.65 6.00
C PRO A 130 29.91 0.85 6.07
N GLU A 131 30.10 1.39 7.27
CA GLU A 131 30.57 2.76 7.42
C GLU A 131 31.95 2.93 6.77
N ALA A 132 32.23 4.14 6.36
CA ALA A 132 33.57 4.48 5.89
C ALA A 132 34.56 4.46 7.06
N GLU A 133 35.73 3.87 6.84
CA GLU A 133 36.79 3.81 7.84
C GLU A 133 37.87 4.89 7.56
N GLY A 134 38.21 5.66 8.58
CA GLY A 134 39.22 6.76 8.53
C GLY A 134 38.60 8.15 8.39
N GLU A 135 39.38 9.16 8.83
CA GLU A 135 38.93 10.57 8.92
C GLU A 135 38.63 11.19 7.54
N ASP A 136 39.34 10.73 6.49
CA ASP A 136 39.19 11.23 5.11
C ASP A 136 38.34 10.29 4.22
N ALA A 137 37.73 9.27 4.79
CA ALA A 137 36.96 8.31 4.00
C ALA A 137 35.58 8.87 3.59
N GLU A 138 35.26 8.77 2.31
CA GLU A 138 33.97 9.19 1.78
C GLU A 138 32.81 8.42 2.41
N GLU A 139 31.83 9.14 2.96
CA GLU A 139 30.69 8.57 3.64
C GLU A 139 29.84 7.76 2.65
N LYS A 140 29.63 6.46 2.93
CA LYS A 140 28.82 5.58 2.08
C LYS A 140 27.33 5.75 2.37
N PRO A 141 26.50 5.96 1.34
CA PRO A 141 25.05 6.11 1.52
C PRO A 141 24.40 4.89 2.18
N ILE A 142 23.32 5.14 2.92
CA ILE A 142 22.34 4.11 3.27
C ILE A 142 21.38 4.02 2.09
N TYR A 143 21.43 2.91 1.37
CA TYR A 143 20.57 2.70 0.22
C TYR A 143 19.20 2.16 0.61
N LEU A 144 19.14 1.13 1.47
CA LEU A 144 17.90 0.50 1.89
C LEU A 144 17.34 1.17 3.13
N ALA A 145 16.22 1.84 2.98
CA ALA A 145 15.51 2.53 4.05
C ALA A 145 14.48 1.65 4.76
N HIS A 146 13.77 0.80 3.99
CA HIS A 146 12.72 -0.06 4.54
C HIS A 146 12.48 -1.30 3.68
N ILE A 147 11.85 -2.32 4.31
CA ILE A 147 11.42 -3.57 3.67
C ILE A 147 9.95 -3.75 3.98
N ILE A 148 9.15 -3.97 2.94
CA ILE A 148 7.72 -4.23 3.02
C ILE A 148 7.50 -5.69 2.62
N GLU A 149 6.74 -6.43 3.41
CA GLU A 149 6.30 -7.79 3.11
C GLU A 149 4.78 -7.81 2.98
N GLN A 150 4.27 -8.48 1.95
CA GLN A 150 2.85 -8.74 1.74
C GLN A 150 2.66 -10.22 1.44
N ASN A 151 1.67 -10.84 2.06
CA ASN A 151 1.39 -12.26 1.97
C ASN A 151 0.11 -12.52 1.19
N TYR A 152 0.16 -13.53 0.33
CA TYR A 152 -0.94 -13.96 -0.53
C TYR A 152 -1.32 -15.39 -0.18
N LEU A 153 -2.55 -15.55 0.30
CA LEU A 153 -3.07 -16.80 0.81
C LEU A 153 -4.05 -17.38 -0.20
N THR A 154 -4.14 -18.70 -0.28
CA THR A 154 -5.20 -19.40 -1.03
C THR A 154 -6.00 -20.29 -0.11
N LEU A 155 -7.29 -20.47 -0.45
CA LEU A 155 -8.17 -21.42 0.23
C LEU A 155 -7.93 -22.84 -0.30
N THR A 156 -7.78 -23.80 0.59
CA THR A 156 -7.71 -25.24 0.25
C THR A 156 -9.10 -25.86 0.22
N ASP A 157 -9.20 -27.06 -0.36
CA ASP A 157 -10.46 -27.85 -0.37
C ASP A 157 -10.95 -28.20 1.06
N GLU A 158 -10.03 -28.22 2.04
CA GLU A 158 -10.32 -28.47 3.46
C GLU A 158 -10.79 -27.22 4.22
N LYS A 159 -11.08 -26.14 3.52
CA LYS A 159 -11.41 -24.83 4.13
C LYS A 159 -10.31 -24.28 5.03
N LYS A 160 -9.06 -24.46 4.63
CA LYS A 160 -7.88 -23.86 5.28
C LYS A 160 -7.25 -22.83 4.36
N VAL A 161 -6.79 -21.71 4.91
CA VAL A 161 -5.97 -20.75 4.17
C VAL A 161 -4.49 -21.03 4.43
N ARG A 162 -3.71 -21.08 3.34
CA ARG A 162 -2.27 -21.29 3.39
C ARG A 162 -1.52 -20.22 2.61
N LEU A 163 -0.29 -19.95 3.02
CA LEU A 163 0.62 -19.08 2.27
C LEU A 163 0.88 -19.67 0.88
N SER A 164 0.67 -18.89 -0.16
CA SER A 164 0.82 -19.32 -1.55
C SER A 164 1.59 -18.32 -2.41
N GLY A 165 1.94 -17.17 -1.85
CA GLY A 165 2.77 -16.16 -2.49
C GLY A 165 3.22 -15.11 -1.49
N VAL A 166 4.34 -14.47 -1.77
CA VAL A 166 4.87 -13.34 -0.99
C VAL A 166 5.35 -12.27 -1.94
N SER A 167 5.16 -11.00 -1.55
CA SER A 167 5.82 -9.89 -2.22
C SER A 167 6.69 -9.13 -1.24
N ILE A 168 7.85 -8.70 -1.71
CA ILE A 168 8.82 -7.94 -0.93
C ILE A 168 9.17 -6.67 -1.68
N GLY A 169 8.83 -5.54 -1.07
CA GLY A 169 9.20 -4.21 -1.53
C GLY A 169 10.44 -3.70 -0.81
N LEU A 170 11.44 -3.26 -1.56
CA LEU A 170 12.64 -2.63 -1.04
C LEU A 170 12.58 -1.13 -1.28
N ALA A 171 12.32 -0.35 -0.23
CA ALA A 171 12.33 1.10 -0.32
C ALA A 171 13.76 1.62 -0.26
N LEU A 172 14.19 2.24 -1.36
CA LEU A 172 15.55 2.73 -1.57
C LEU A 172 15.60 4.27 -1.51
N ASN A 173 16.62 4.81 -0.87
CA ASN A 173 16.86 6.24 -0.77
C ASN A 173 17.34 6.81 -2.11
N SER A 174 16.60 7.75 -2.70
CA SER A 174 17.06 8.52 -3.86
C SER A 174 18.07 9.62 -3.48
N VAL A 175 18.05 10.03 -2.21
CA VAL A 175 18.96 11.03 -1.65
C VAL A 175 19.48 10.53 -0.31
N TYR A 176 20.76 10.64 -0.09
CA TYR A 176 21.40 10.41 1.19
C TYR A 176 21.68 11.75 1.86
N TYR A 177 21.26 11.88 3.11
CA TYR A 177 21.53 13.05 3.95
C TYR A 177 22.70 12.72 4.86
N SER A 178 23.86 13.30 4.57
CA SER A 178 25.09 13.07 5.33
C SER A 178 25.03 13.67 6.75
N LYS A 179 25.95 13.28 7.63
CA LYS A 179 26.02 13.77 9.01
C LYS A 179 26.26 15.29 9.10
N ASP A 180 26.92 15.87 8.11
CA ASP A 180 27.16 17.32 7.98
C ASP A 180 26.04 18.06 7.22
N GLY A 181 24.92 17.39 6.94
CA GLY A 181 23.70 17.97 6.39
C GLY A 181 23.70 18.14 4.86
N LYS A 182 24.68 17.57 4.14
CA LYS A 182 24.68 17.60 2.68
C LYS A 182 23.67 16.61 2.09
N GLU A 183 23.03 17.02 1.00
CA GLU A 183 22.20 16.16 0.17
C GLU A 183 23.08 15.53 -0.91
N ILE A 184 23.14 14.20 -0.95
CA ILE A 184 23.89 13.43 -1.95
C ILE A 184 22.88 12.64 -2.76
N GLU A 185 22.70 13.01 -4.01
CA GLU A 185 21.82 12.28 -4.94
C GLU A 185 22.41 10.91 -5.30
N ILE A 186 21.56 9.88 -5.29
CA ILE A 186 21.93 8.53 -5.66
C ILE A 186 21.33 8.24 -7.03
N THR A 187 22.18 7.95 -8.01
CA THR A 187 21.74 7.70 -9.38
C THR A 187 20.91 6.42 -9.51
N ASP A 188 19.98 6.39 -10.47
CA ASP A 188 19.09 5.26 -10.68
C ASP A 188 19.86 3.96 -10.96
N SER A 189 20.97 4.03 -11.71
CA SER A 189 21.82 2.86 -11.98
C SER A 189 22.49 2.29 -10.72
N VAL A 190 22.84 3.15 -9.76
CA VAL A 190 23.39 2.72 -8.46
C VAL A 190 22.28 2.10 -7.62
N LEU A 191 21.08 2.71 -7.58
CA LEU A 191 19.92 2.18 -6.85
C LEU A 191 19.52 0.81 -7.37
N GLU A 192 19.43 0.65 -8.69
CA GLU A 192 19.10 -0.63 -9.32
C GLU A 192 20.12 -1.71 -8.96
N LYS A 193 21.41 -1.43 -9.14
CA LYS A 193 22.48 -2.38 -8.81
C LYS A 193 22.46 -2.80 -7.34
N GLN A 194 22.31 -1.84 -6.43
CA GLN A 194 22.25 -2.13 -4.99
C GLN A 194 20.96 -2.88 -4.63
N GLY A 195 19.83 -2.45 -5.17
CA GLY A 195 18.53 -3.08 -4.95
C GLY A 195 18.49 -4.53 -5.38
N ILE A 196 19.01 -4.86 -6.58
CA ILE A 196 19.11 -6.23 -7.09
C ILE A 196 19.98 -7.10 -6.15
N ALA A 197 21.16 -6.61 -5.78
CA ALA A 197 22.05 -7.36 -4.89
C ALA A 197 21.45 -7.61 -3.49
N MET A 198 20.65 -6.66 -2.98
CA MET A 198 19.92 -6.81 -1.71
C MET A 198 18.74 -7.78 -1.86
N ALA A 199 17.98 -7.67 -2.95
CA ALA A 199 16.87 -8.56 -3.26
C ALA A 199 17.30 -10.03 -3.29
N ASP A 200 18.40 -10.36 -3.96
CA ASP A 200 18.92 -11.74 -4.05
C ASP A 200 19.28 -12.29 -2.65
N LYS A 201 19.91 -11.46 -1.81
CA LYS A 201 20.19 -11.86 -0.42
C LYS A 201 18.92 -12.12 0.37
N ILE A 202 17.89 -11.27 0.20
CA ILE A 202 16.60 -11.42 0.89
C ILE A 202 15.89 -12.68 0.42
N VAL A 203 15.79 -12.91 -0.90
CA VAL A 203 15.19 -14.13 -1.45
C VAL A 203 15.89 -15.38 -0.91
N SER A 204 17.23 -15.39 -0.91
CA SER A 204 18.01 -16.50 -0.35
C SER A 204 17.70 -16.74 1.13
N ARG A 205 17.60 -15.68 1.93
CA ARG A 205 17.26 -15.77 3.36
C ARG A 205 15.82 -16.24 3.59
N MET A 206 14.88 -15.79 2.77
CA MET A 206 13.49 -16.26 2.84
C MET A 206 13.41 -17.75 2.48
N ARG A 207 14.15 -18.22 1.47
CA ARG A 207 14.22 -19.64 1.10
C ARG A 207 14.77 -20.54 2.21
N ALA A 208 15.60 -20.00 3.09
CA ALA A 208 16.14 -20.74 4.24
C ALA A 208 15.13 -20.91 5.40
N LYS A 209 14.01 -20.18 5.37
CA LYS A 209 12.92 -20.33 6.35
C LYS A 209 12.11 -21.59 6.03
N GLU A 210 11.61 -22.25 7.08
CA GLU A 210 10.69 -23.37 6.94
C GLU A 210 9.42 -22.94 6.19
N GLY A 211 8.90 -23.80 5.31
CA GLY A 211 7.71 -23.51 4.51
C GLY A 211 7.93 -22.58 3.29
N PHE A 212 9.09 -21.92 3.16
CA PHE A 212 9.34 -20.95 2.08
C PHE A 212 10.02 -21.51 0.83
N GLN A 213 10.41 -22.78 0.82
CA GLN A 213 11.19 -23.39 -0.28
C GLN A 213 10.47 -23.24 -1.62
N ASP A 214 9.15 -23.46 -1.63
CA ASP A 214 8.33 -23.45 -2.85
C ASP A 214 7.36 -22.26 -2.95
N ILE A 215 7.47 -21.26 -2.08
CA ILE A 215 6.63 -20.06 -2.16
C ILE A 215 7.16 -19.12 -3.24
N PRO A 216 6.37 -18.75 -4.27
CA PRO A 216 6.79 -17.75 -5.25
C PRO A 216 6.90 -16.37 -4.59
N ILE A 217 7.93 -15.59 -4.97
CA ILE A 217 8.21 -14.29 -4.38
C ILE A 217 8.30 -13.23 -5.48
N VAL A 218 7.45 -12.21 -5.40
CA VAL A 218 7.56 -10.98 -6.20
C VAL A 218 8.49 -10.02 -5.48
N ILE A 219 9.40 -9.38 -6.20
CA ILE A 219 10.27 -8.33 -5.68
C ILE A 219 9.95 -7.02 -6.38
N GLY A 220 9.82 -5.95 -5.61
CA GLY A 220 9.71 -4.59 -6.11
C GLY A 220 10.83 -3.71 -5.55
N LEU A 221 11.46 -2.91 -6.40
CA LEU A 221 12.39 -1.86 -6.00
C LEU A 221 11.67 -0.52 -6.05
N PHE A 222 11.44 0.07 -4.88
CA PHE A 222 10.78 1.34 -4.70
C PHE A 222 11.82 2.45 -4.49
N LYS A 223 11.73 3.50 -5.28
CA LYS A 223 12.56 4.71 -5.13
C LYS A 223 11.76 5.74 -4.35
N GLN A 224 12.12 5.98 -3.09
CA GLN A 224 11.44 7.01 -2.32
C GLN A 224 11.90 8.41 -2.72
N GLU A 225 10.98 9.36 -2.62
CA GLU A 225 11.23 10.77 -2.89
C GLU A 225 12.00 11.43 -1.74
N LYS A 226 12.59 12.59 -2.01
CA LYS A 226 13.27 13.40 -1.00
C LYS A 226 12.28 13.95 0.05
N ARG A 227 12.80 14.33 1.24
CA ARG A 227 12.01 14.64 2.44
C ARG A 227 10.88 15.64 2.27
N ASN A 228 11.02 16.61 1.37
CA ASN A 228 10.03 17.66 1.15
C ASN A 228 9.16 17.43 -0.09
N ALA A 229 9.19 16.24 -0.69
CA ALA A 229 8.35 15.92 -1.81
C ALA A 229 6.88 15.84 -1.38
N ILE A 230 6.00 16.37 -2.23
CA ILE A 230 4.54 16.34 -2.09
C ILE A 230 3.89 15.26 -2.95
N VAL A 231 4.66 14.64 -3.82
CA VAL A 231 4.29 13.42 -4.53
C VAL A 231 5.06 12.25 -3.96
N PRO A 232 4.50 11.04 -3.95
CA PRO A 232 5.22 9.86 -3.51
C PRO A 232 6.30 9.44 -4.51
N GLY A 233 7.25 8.65 -4.02
CA GLY A 233 8.08 7.80 -4.84
C GLY A 233 7.28 6.72 -5.55
N THR A 234 7.94 5.93 -6.39
CA THR A 234 7.30 4.84 -7.14
C THR A 234 8.22 3.63 -7.26
N TYR A 235 7.64 2.48 -7.60
CA TYR A 235 8.43 1.33 -8.02
C TYR A 235 9.04 1.62 -9.39
N PHE A 236 10.34 1.29 -9.55
CA PHE A 236 11.07 1.48 -10.80
C PHE A 236 11.57 0.16 -11.41
N ALA A 237 11.60 -0.93 -10.65
CA ALA A 237 11.94 -2.25 -11.14
C ALA A 237 11.19 -3.34 -10.38
N THR A 238 10.89 -4.44 -11.05
CA THR A 238 10.27 -5.63 -10.47
C THR A 238 10.89 -6.90 -11.03
N ALA A 239 10.91 -7.95 -10.21
CA ALA A 239 11.36 -9.28 -10.61
C ALA A 239 10.56 -10.36 -9.87
N PHE A 240 10.76 -11.60 -10.29
CA PHE A 240 10.07 -12.76 -9.75
C PHE A 240 11.07 -13.86 -9.40
N ALA A 241 10.94 -14.41 -8.20
CA ALA A 241 11.64 -15.62 -7.80
C ALA A 241 10.65 -16.78 -7.79
N ASP A 242 10.74 -17.62 -8.80
CA ASP A 242 9.90 -18.82 -8.91
C ASP A 242 10.22 -19.83 -7.81
N LYS A 243 9.34 -20.81 -7.65
CA LYS A 243 9.47 -21.91 -6.68
C LYS A 243 10.88 -22.51 -6.72
N GLY A 244 11.49 -22.68 -5.56
CA GLY A 244 12.82 -23.25 -5.40
C GLY A 244 14.00 -22.37 -5.87
N LYS A 245 13.76 -21.19 -6.44
CA LYS A 245 14.83 -20.27 -6.85
C LYS A 245 15.32 -19.42 -5.69
N SER A 246 16.64 -19.36 -5.49
CA SER A 246 17.29 -18.61 -4.42
C SER A 246 17.62 -17.15 -4.77
N ALA A 247 17.30 -16.72 -5.99
CA ALA A 247 17.47 -15.35 -6.48
C ALA A 247 16.29 -14.96 -7.37
N ALA A 248 16.00 -13.66 -7.43
CA ALA A 248 15.01 -13.12 -8.34
C ALA A 248 15.56 -13.05 -9.77
N SER A 249 14.69 -13.20 -10.76
CA SER A 249 15.07 -13.17 -12.17
C SER A 249 14.00 -12.46 -13.01
N GLY A 250 14.35 -12.16 -14.26
CA GLY A 250 13.43 -11.50 -15.18
C GLY A 250 13.11 -10.07 -14.76
N TRP A 251 14.11 -9.33 -14.30
CA TRP A 251 13.96 -7.92 -13.95
C TRP A 251 13.35 -7.13 -15.10
N LYS A 252 12.33 -6.35 -14.76
CA LYS A 252 11.59 -5.48 -15.67
C LYS A 252 11.57 -4.08 -15.09
N GLU A 253 11.72 -3.10 -15.96
CA GLU A 253 11.49 -1.71 -15.63
C GLU A 253 10.01 -1.46 -15.32
N VAL A 254 9.74 -0.63 -14.32
CA VAL A 254 8.42 -0.15 -13.94
C VAL A 254 8.39 1.34 -14.19
N ASN A 255 7.61 1.76 -15.19
CA ASN A 255 7.52 3.15 -15.63
C ASN A 255 6.30 3.83 -14.99
N GLU A 256 6.31 3.97 -13.66
CA GLU A 256 5.26 4.64 -12.91
C GLU A 256 5.76 5.98 -12.36
N ARG A 257 4.90 7.00 -12.31
CA ARG A 257 5.24 8.34 -11.82
C ARG A 257 4.01 9.10 -11.37
N TYR A 258 4.15 9.87 -10.32
CA TYR A 258 3.18 10.90 -9.92
C TYR A 258 3.62 12.29 -10.40
N VAL A 259 2.65 13.08 -10.87
CA VAL A 259 2.86 14.46 -11.32
C VAL A 259 1.79 15.36 -10.72
N LEU A 260 2.22 16.47 -10.12
CA LEU A 260 1.28 17.52 -9.70
C LEU A 260 0.83 18.35 -10.88
N LEU A 261 -0.45 18.67 -10.93
CA LEU A 261 -1.07 19.50 -11.95
C LEU A 261 -1.71 20.75 -11.32
N PRO A 262 -1.57 21.93 -11.92
CA PRO A 262 -0.84 22.15 -13.19
C PRO A 262 0.68 21.95 -13.00
N ALA A 263 1.29 21.26 -13.96
CA ALA A 263 2.73 21.04 -13.97
C ALA A 263 3.50 22.27 -14.48
N PRO A 264 4.76 22.48 -14.06
CA PRO A 264 5.62 23.51 -14.64
C PRO A 264 5.74 23.39 -16.15
N ALA A 265 5.88 24.53 -16.85
CA ALA A 265 5.79 24.61 -18.33
C ALA A 265 6.94 23.89 -19.08
N ASP A 266 8.03 23.59 -18.41
CA ASP A 266 9.22 22.93 -18.94
C ASP A 266 9.12 21.40 -19.04
N ILE A 267 8.01 20.82 -18.58
CA ILE A 267 7.78 19.37 -18.63
C ILE A 267 7.02 18.99 -19.91
N ASP A 268 7.73 18.94 -21.04
CA ASP A 268 7.16 18.64 -22.37
C ASP A 268 6.34 17.35 -22.45
N ASN A 269 6.70 16.33 -21.70
CA ASN A 269 6.03 15.03 -21.72
C ASN A 269 4.56 15.07 -21.22
N TYR A 270 4.14 16.14 -20.54
CA TYR A 270 2.80 16.26 -19.92
C TYR A 270 2.00 17.45 -20.46
N ARG A 271 2.44 18.07 -21.56
CA ARG A 271 1.84 19.30 -22.11
C ARG A 271 0.34 19.17 -22.39
N GLU A 272 -0.09 18.07 -22.99
CA GLU A 272 -1.49 17.86 -23.34
C GLU A 272 -2.38 17.78 -22.07
N ILE A 273 -1.99 16.94 -21.13
CA ILE A 273 -2.77 16.79 -19.88
C ILE A 273 -2.71 18.05 -19.03
N ASN A 274 -1.57 18.74 -19.00
CA ASN A 274 -1.43 20.01 -18.31
C ASN A 274 -2.36 21.08 -18.90
N THR A 275 -2.49 21.12 -20.23
CA THR A 275 -3.43 21.99 -20.92
C THR A 275 -4.88 21.63 -20.59
N THR A 276 -5.21 20.35 -20.59
CA THR A 276 -6.55 19.86 -20.21
C THR A 276 -6.90 20.21 -18.77
N PHE A 277 -5.96 19.97 -17.85
CA PHE A 277 -6.15 20.30 -16.45
C PHE A 277 -6.27 21.82 -16.22
N SER A 278 -5.48 22.62 -16.94
CA SER A 278 -5.56 24.09 -16.85
C SER A 278 -6.91 24.62 -17.33
N LYS A 279 -7.48 24.01 -18.38
CA LYS A 279 -8.84 24.36 -18.84
C LYS A 279 -9.91 23.95 -17.84
N PHE A 280 -9.77 22.74 -17.25
CA PHE A 280 -10.66 22.30 -16.16
C PHE A 280 -10.61 23.27 -14.99
N LYS A 281 -9.41 23.67 -14.55
CA LYS A 281 -9.21 24.66 -13.50
C LYS A 281 -9.85 26.00 -13.86
N GLN A 282 -9.66 26.49 -15.11
CA GLN A 282 -10.25 27.74 -15.57
C GLN A 282 -11.78 27.71 -15.55
N ASP A 283 -12.39 26.60 -16.01
CA ASP A 283 -13.86 26.45 -15.97
C ASP A 283 -14.39 26.58 -14.53
N ILE A 284 -13.61 26.11 -13.52
CA ILE A 284 -13.98 26.23 -12.10
C ILE A 284 -13.75 27.63 -11.57
N ASP A 285 -12.63 28.26 -11.92
CA ASP A 285 -12.31 29.64 -11.52
C ASP A 285 -13.36 30.63 -12.07
N ASP A 286 -13.87 30.42 -13.28
CA ASP A 286 -14.92 31.23 -13.89
C ASP A 286 -16.27 31.09 -13.18
N TYR A 287 -16.55 29.90 -12.63
CA TYR A 287 -17.77 29.65 -11.87
C TYR A 287 -17.70 30.18 -10.42
N PHE A 288 -16.54 30.12 -9.78
CA PHE A 288 -16.30 30.55 -8.41
C PHE A 288 -15.04 31.42 -8.31
N PRO A 289 -15.12 32.73 -8.63
CA PRO A 289 -13.94 33.61 -8.62
C PRO A 289 -13.31 33.83 -7.23
N SER A 290 -14.01 33.52 -6.16
CA SER A 290 -13.49 33.58 -4.77
C SER A 290 -12.96 32.26 -4.22
N PHE A 291 -12.81 31.27 -5.04
CA PHE A 291 -12.40 29.94 -4.69
C PHE A 291 -10.84 29.84 -4.51
N VAL A 292 -10.37 28.89 -3.67
CA VAL A 292 -8.98 28.92 -3.18
C VAL A 292 -7.97 28.29 -4.13
N ASN A 293 -8.19 27.11 -4.64
CA ASN A 293 -7.29 26.46 -5.58
C ASN A 293 -7.80 25.08 -6.09
N VAL A 294 -7.31 24.62 -7.25
CA VAL A 294 -7.48 23.25 -7.73
C VAL A 294 -6.11 22.65 -7.94
N ILE A 295 -5.83 21.56 -7.26
CA ILE A 295 -4.58 20.83 -7.40
C ILE A 295 -4.92 19.39 -7.78
N GLY A 296 -4.30 18.90 -8.86
CA GLY A 296 -4.40 17.51 -9.29
C GLY A 296 -3.10 16.76 -9.02
N LYS A 297 -3.21 15.51 -8.58
CA LYS A 297 -2.11 14.56 -8.51
C LYS A 297 -2.40 13.43 -9.49
N GLY A 298 -1.77 13.48 -10.66
CA GLY A 298 -1.91 12.47 -11.72
C GLY A 298 -0.95 11.31 -11.51
N PHE A 299 -1.46 10.08 -11.61
CA PHE A 299 -0.68 8.86 -11.69
C PHE A 299 -0.48 8.46 -13.16
N PHE A 300 0.77 8.29 -13.55
CA PHE A 300 1.17 7.94 -14.90
C PHE A 300 1.86 6.58 -14.93
N LYS A 301 1.50 5.78 -15.92
CA LYS A 301 2.18 4.54 -16.27
C LYS A 301 2.49 4.55 -17.75
N ASP A 302 3.74 4.23 -18.12
CA ASP A 302 4.23 4.27 -19.50
C ASP A 302 3.90 5.59 -20.20
N LYS A 303 4.10 6.71 -19.50
CA LYS A 303 3.80 8.10 -19.94
C LYS A 303 2.32 8.41 -20.19
N ARG A 304 1.41 7.52 -19.87
CA ARG A 304 -0.04 7.73 -19.97
C ARG A 304 -0.64 7.91 -18.58
N MET A 305 -1.43 8.95 -18.40
CA MET A 305 -2.17 9.14 -17.16
C MET A 305 -3.23 8.06 -17.02
N GLN A 306 -3.19 7.34 -15.92
CA GLN A 306 -4.14 6.29 -15.56
C GLN A 306 -5.25 6.87 -14.68
N SER A 307 -4.86 7.64 -13.70
CA SER A 307 -5.79 8.24 -12.75
C SER A 307 -5.35 9.63 -12.31
N ILE A 308 -6.29 10.39 -11.78
CA ILE A 308 -6.03 11.69 -11.17
C ILE A 308 -6.87 11.87 -9.91
N SER A 309 -6.21 12.25 -8.80
CA SER A 309 -6.89 12.76 -7.60
C SER A 309 -6.85 14.29 -7.61
N ILE A 310 -8.01 14.92 -7.42
CA ILE A 310 -8.16 16.38 -7.45
C ILE A 310 -8.68 16.84 -6.09
N ASP A 311 -7.92 17.70 -5.43
CA ASP A 311 -8.32 18.32 -4.17
C ASP A 311 -8.81 19.76 -4.41
N ILE A 312 -10.01 20.05 -3.93
CA ILE A 312 -10.66 21.36 -4.09
C ILE A 312 -11.09 21.88 -2.72
N PRO A 313 -10.27 22.69 -2.05
CA PRO A 313 -10.68 23.39 -0.84
C PRO A 313 -11.61 24.55 -1.18
N ILE A 314 -12.73 24.64 -0.48
CA ILE A 314 -13.78 25.63 -0.71
C ILE A 314 -14.15 26.39 0.56
N GLN A 315 -14.75 27.56 0.37
CA GLN A 315 -15.37 28.36 1.43
C GLN A 315 -16.84 28.62 1.06
N PHE A 316 -17.70 27.65 1.34
CA PHE A 316 -19.15 27.80 1.08
C PHE A 316 -19.92 28.11 2.35
N PHE A 317 -21.05 28.80 2.16
CA PHE A 317 -21.92 29.25 3.24
C PHE A 317 -23.20 28.42 3.37
N GLY A 318 -23.48 27.50 2.44
CA GLY A 318 -24.71 26.72 2.49
C GLY A 318 -24.72 25.44 1.66
N LYS A 319 -25.56 24.50 2.08
CA LYS A 319 -25.67 23.15 1.46
C LYS A 319 -26.10 23.20 0.00
N GLY A 320 -27.01 24.14 -0.37
CA GLY A 320 -27.44 24.32 -1.76
C GLY A 320 -26.30 24.72 -2.69
N GLU A 321 -25.35 25.51 -2.19
CA GLU A 321 -24.17 25.92 -2.95
C GLU A 321 -23.22 24.75 -3.17
N VAL A 322 -22.97 23.91 -2.13
CA VAL A 322 -22.20 22.67 -2.24
C VAL A 322 -22.81 21.74 -3.29
N ILE A 323 -24.14 21.55 -3.27
CA ILE A 323 -24.86 20.70 -4.24
C ILE A 323 -24.66 21.22 -5.66
N GLY A 324 -24.92 22.53 -5.89
CA GLY A 324 -24.77 23.14 -7.21
C GLY A 324 -23.33 23.03 -7.74
N PHE A 325 -22.35 23.33 -6.89
CA PHE A 325 -20.94 23.20 -7.23
C PHE A 325 -20.55 21.75 -7.56
N THR A 326 -21.00 20.79 -6.77
CA THR A 326 -20.71 19.37 -7.01
C THR A 326 -21.29 18.87 -8.33
N GLN A 327 -22.52 19.29 -8.68
CA GLN A 327 -23.14 18.98 -9.98
C GLN A 327 -22.34 19.59 -11.15
N PHE A 328 -21.88 20.82 -10.99
CA PHE A 328 -21.03 21.50 -11.96
C PHE A 328 -19.70 20.74 -12.14
N LEU A 329 -19.02 20.40 -11.04
CA LEU A 329 -17.77 19.63 -11.06
C LEU A 329 -17.96 18.28 -11.78
N ALA A 330 -19.00 17.52 -11.44
CA ALA A 330 -19.25 16.21 -12.04
C ALA A 330 -19.34 16.30 -13.58
N SER A 331 -20.05 17.32 -14.10
CA SER A 331 -20.15 17.53 -15.55
C SER A 331 -18.81 17.91 -16.20
N HIS A 332 -17.98 18.70 -15.52
CA HIS A 332 -16.66 19.10 -16.02
C HIS A 332 -15.62 17.96 -15.93
N VAL A 333 -15.71 17.09 -14.93
CA VAL A 333 -14.90 15.86 -14.85
C VAL A 333 -15.18 14.95 -16.05
N ILE A 334 -16.45 14.72 -16.41
CA ILE A 334 -16.82 13.94 -17.58
C ILE A 334 -16.26 14.57 -18.87
N LYS A 335 -16.41 15.89 -19.01
CA LYS A 335 -15.98 16.64 -20.20
C LYS A 335 -14.47 16.61 -20.42
N HIS A 336 -13.69 16.83 -19.34
CA HIS A 336 -12.23 17.01 -19.45
C HIS A 336 -11.43 15.71 -19.32
N PHE A 337 -11.97 14.70 -18.63
CA PHE A 337 -11.25 13.45 -18.33
C PHE A 337 -12.05 12.20 -18.72
N PRO A 338 -12.49 12.06 -19.97
CA PRO A 338 -13.39 10.95 -20.37
C PRO A 338 -12.78 9.57 -20.14
N ASN A 339 -11.50 9.38 -20.41
CA ASN A 339 -10.81 8.08 -20.43
C ASN A 339 -9.82 7.89 -19.26
N ILE A 340 -10.03 8.57 -18.15
CA ILE A 340 -9.14 8.58 -16.99
C ILE A 340 -9.99 8.34 -15.75
N ASP A 341 -9.45 7.56 -14.81
CA ASP A 341 -10.04 7.43 -13.48
C ASP A 341 -9.86 8.74 -12.71
N VAL A 342 -10.94 9.29 -12.20
CA VAL A 342 -10.92 10.58 -11.51
C VAL A 342 -11.57 10.47 -10.14
N GLU A 343 -10.86 10.95 -9.14
CA GLU A 343 -11.40 11.20 -7.81
C GLU A 343 -11.31 12.70 -7.50
N VAL A 344 -12.43 13.33 -7.16
CA VAL A 344 -12.45 14.72 -6.73
C VAL A 344 -12.95 14.79 -5.30
N SER A 345 -12.12 15.34 -4.43
CA SER A 345 -12.42 15.60 -3.04
C SER A 345 -12.69 17.10 -2.85
N VAL A 346 -13.92 17.44 -2.47
CA VAL A 346 -14.29 18.80 -2.12
C VAL A 346 -14.29 18.92 -0.60
N THR A 347 -13.48 19.82 -0.08
CA THR A 347 -13.28 19.97 1.36
C THR A 347 -13.48 21.41 1.81
N SER A 348 -13.97 21.61 3.03
CA SER A 348 -14.03 22.92 3.70
C SER A 348 -13.21 22.87 5.00
N VAL A 349 -13.19 23.97 5.71
CA VAL A 349 -12.61 24.05 7.06
C VAL A 349 -13.30 23.12 8.06
N ASN A 350 -14.53 22.69 7.77
CA ASN A 350 -15.34 21.81 8.61
C ASN A 350 -15.13 20.33 8.29
N GLY A 351 -14.48 20.02 7.17
CA GLY A 351 -14.23 18.65 6.72
C GLY A 351 -14.64 18.38 5.26
N PRO A 352 -14.87 17.11 4.91
CA PRO A 352 -15.27 16.74 3.55
C PRO A 352 -16.71 17.20 3.27
N GLU A 353 -16.93 17.81 2.11
CA GLU A 353 -18.22 18.31 1.65
C GLU A 353 -18.81 17.43 0.54
N ALA A 354 -17.98 17.00 -0.43
CA ALA A 354 -18.42 16.10 -1.49
C ALA A 354 -17.26 15.23 -2.00
N LEU A 355 -17.63 14.08 -2.54
CA LEU A 355 -16.74 13.15 -3.25
C LEU A 355 -17.35 12.83 -4.61
N ILE A 356 -16.54 12.91 -5.67
CA ILE A 356 -16.90 12.49 -7.02
C ILE A 356 -15.88 11.41 -7.43
N VAL A 357 -16.37 10.24 -7.84
CA VAL A 357 -15.53 9.15 -8.36
C VAL A 357 -16.03 8.79 -9.75
N LYS A 358 -15.17 8.86 -10.74
CA LYS A 358 -15.47 8.53 -12.13
C LYS A 358 -14.48 7.49 -12.64
N GLU A 359 -14.98 6.36 -13.12
CA GLU A 359 -14.17 5.36 -13.79
C GLU A 359 -13.87 5.79 -15.25
N ALA A 360 -12.73 5.36 -15.77
CA ALA A 360 -12.33 5.59 -17.15
C ALA A 360 -13.40 5.07 -18.13
N GLY A 361 -13.80 5.92 -19.09
CA GLY A 361 -14.85 5.59 -20.07
C GLY A 361 -16.27 5.70 -19.56
N SER A 362 -16.51 5.91 -18.25
CA SER A 362 -17.85 6.12 -17.70
C SER A 362 -18.30 7.58 -17.88
N ASN A 363 -19.59 7.77 -18.22
CA ASN A 363 -20.27 9.06 -18.21
C ASN A 363 -21.19 9.23 -17.00
N GLU A 364 -21.19 8.27 -16.08
CA GLU A 364 -22.02 8.27 -14.86
C GLU A 364 -21.09 8.18 -13.64
N PRO A 365 -20.57 9.32 -13.13
CA PRO A 365 -19.74 9.32 -11.94
C PRO A 365 -20.57 9.00 -10.69
N PHE A 366 -20.00 8.27 -9.76
CA PHE A 366 -20.52 8.21 -8.40
C PHE A 366 -20.31 9.57 -7.73
N VAL A 367 -21.38 10.12 -7.13
CA VAL A 367 -21.33 11.41 -6.42
C VAL A 367 -21.91 11.21 -5.03
N HIS A 368 -21.14 11.58 -4.02
CA HIS A 368 -21.59 11.61 -2.63
C HIS A 368 -21.42 13.01 -2.05
N ILE A 369 -22.49 13.52 -1.44
CA ILE A 369 -22.48 14.80 -0.71
C ILE A 369 -22.64 14.47 0.77
N TYR A 370 -21.62 14.81 1.56
CA TYR A 370 -21.60 14.48 2.98
C TYR A 370 -22.70 15.23 3.73
N GLY A 371 -23.41 14.50 4.62
CA GLY A 371 -24.35 15.07 5.58
C GLY A 371 -23.62 15.59 6.83
N TYR A 372 -24.20 16.59 7.49
CA TYR A 372 -23.77 17.05 8.82
C TYR A 372 -24.55 16.32 9.89
#